data_5e0eb57ee821670c2b9374bb1b260829
#
_entry.id   5e0eb57ee821670c2b9374bb1b260829
#
_cell.length_a   1.000
_cell.length_b   1.000
_cell.length_c   1.000
_cell.angle_alpha   90.00
_cell.angle_beta   90.00
_cell.angle_gamma   90.00
#
_symmetry.space_group_name_H-M   'P 1'
#
loop_
_entity.id
_entity.type
_entity.pdbx_description
1 polymer ?
#
loop_
_entity_poly.entity_id
_entity_poly.type
_entity_poly.pdbx_seq_one_letter_code
_entity_poly.pdbx_strand_id
1 'polypeptide(L)'
;VKGLMRYLKGPDFPTGGLVVNKDDLLKIYETGIGKLRVRGKVETVKLKGGRQQLVITEIPYTMIGANIGKFLNDIASLVENKKATDIVDISNQSSKEGIRIVLDLKRDADVENLTNMLYKKTKLEDTFGVNMLAVADGRPETLSLKQVIEHHVDFVFDVTTRKYTTLLNKEQEKKEIQEGLIKACDVIDLIIEILRGSKNREQVKKCLVDGVTEGIRFKGKSSEKAAQKLHFSEKQAAAILDMRLYKLIGLEIEAL
;
A
#
# COMPACT_ATOMS: atom_id res chain seq x y z
N VAL A 1 17.99 9.99 -9.87
CA VAL A 1 18.23 9.79 -8.42
C VAL A 1 18.39 11.12 -7.69
N LYS A 2 19.24 12.07 -8.15
CA LYS A 2 19.42 13.38 -7.48
C LYS A 2 18.11 14.14 -7.22
N GLY A 3 17.17 14.11 -8.16
CA GLY A 3 15.83 14.72 -7.98
C GLY A 3 15.01 14.04 -6.88
N LEU A 4 15.07 12.72 -6.79
CA LEU A 4 14.40 11.93 -5.77
C LEU A 4 14.96 12.21 -4.36
N MET A 5 16.27 12.44 -4.25
CA MET A 5 16.92 12.75 -2.97
C MET A 5 16.53 14.09 -2.37
N ARG A 6 15.84 14.97 -3.10
CA ARG A 6 15.22 16.18 -2.52
C ARG A 6 14.09 15.82 -1.55
N TYR A 7 13.41 14.70 -1.80
CA TYR A 7 12.29 14.18 -1.01
C TYR A 7 12.74 13.04 -0.09
N LEU A 8 13.55 12.11 -0.58
CA LEU A 8 14.13 10.98 0.16
C LEU A 8 15.57 11.29 0.53
N LYS A 9 15.76 11.98 1.66
CA LYS A 9 17.08 12.47 2.10
C LYS A 9 18.01 11.37 2.60
N GLY A 10 17.47 10.23 2.99
CA GLY A 10 18.21 9.09 3.51
C GLY A 10 17.29 7.92 3.86
N PRO A 11 17.85 6.76 4.18
CA PRO A 11 17.08 5.63 4.69
C PRO A 11 16.53 5.95 6.09
N ASP A 12 15.41 5.33 6.44
CA ASP A 12 14.77 5.42 7.73
C ASP A 12 14.96 4.11 8.50
N PHE A 13 15.40 4.20 9.76
CA PHE A 13 15.62 3.04 10.63
C PHE A 13 14.67 3.11 11.83
N PRO A 14 14.07 1.98 12.24
CA PRO A 14 13.18 1.94 13.41
C PRO A 14 13.85 2.40 14.72
N THR A 15 15.17 2.27 14.80
CA THR A 15 15.99 2.67 15.96
C THR A 15 16.56 4.09 15.85
N GLY A 16 16.23 4.83 14.79
CA GLY A 16 16.80 6.13 14.50
C GLY A 16 18.29 6.06 14.11
N GLY A 17 19.03 7.07 14.50
CA GLY A 17 20.46 7.20 14.23
C GLY A 17 20.79 8.25 13.18
N LEU A 18 22.07 8.57 13.08
CA LEU A 18 22.61 9.59 12.20
C LEU A 18 23.51 8.96 11.15
N VAL A 19 23.24 9.21 9.87
CA VAL A 19 24.12 8.79 8.76
C VAL A 19 25.30 9.75 8.67
N VAL A 20 26.52 9.20 8.86
CA VAL A 20 27.76 9.99 8.90
C VAL A 20 28.33 10.24 7.50
N ASN A 21 28.29 9.23 6.62
CA ASN A 21 28.81 9.32 5.27
C ASN A 21 27.74 9.66 4.24
N LYS A 22 27.10 10.80 4.41
CA LYS A 22 26.00 11.27 3.56
C LYS A 22 26.36 11.37 2.06
N ASP A 23 27.61 11.64 1.75
CA ASP A 23 28.10 11.82 0.38
C ASP A 23 28.03 10.52 -0.44
N ASP A 24 28.10 9.37 0.23
CA ASP A 24 28.00 8.05 -0.41
C ASP A 24 26.55 7.69 -0.78
N LEU A 25 25.53 8.36 -0.21
CA LEU A 25 24.13 8.04 -0.43
C LEU A 25 23.71 8.10 -1.90
N LEU A 26 24.22 9.07 -2.65
CA LEU A 26 23.87 9.20 -4.08
C LEU A 26 24.26 7.93 -4.83
N LYS A 27 25.50 7.48 -4.64
CA LYS A 27 26.03 6.27 -5.29
C LYS A 27 25.26 5.02 -4.85
N ILE A 28 24.93 4.92 -3.56
CA ILE A 28 24.16 3.80 -3.01
C ILE A 28 22.76 3.75 -3.64
N TYR A 29 22.09 4.88 -3.77
CA TYR A 29 20.77 4.97 -4.40
C TYR A 29 20.81 4.75 -5.92
N GLU A 30 21.92 5.04 -6.57
CA GLU A 30 22.12 4.75 -8.00
C GLU A 30 22.42 3.28 -8.28
N THR A 31 23.13 2.61 -7.39
CA THR A 31 23.58 1.22 -7.60
C THR A 31 22.75 0.18 -6.84
N GLY A 32 22.02 0.58 -5.80
CA GLY A 32 21.31 -0.31 -4.90
C GLY A 32 22.21 -1.03 -3.89
N ILE A 33 23.53 -0.78 -3.89
CA ILE A 33 24.50 -1.45 -3.02
C ILE A 33 25.44 -0.43 -2.41
N GLY A 34 25.81 -0.65 -1.14
CA GLY A 34 26.83 0.16 -0.50
C GLY A 34 26.90 -0.03 1.00
N LYS A 35 27.64 0.85 1.66
CA LYS A 35 27.82 0.82 3.11
C LYS A 35 27.52 2.19 3.68
N LEU A 36 26.59 2.24 4.64
CA LEU A 36 26.30 3.43 5.42
C LEU A 36 26.93 3.31 6.80
N ARG A 37 27.56 4.38 7.26
CA ARG A 37 27.97 4.49 8.66
C ARG A 37 26.85 5.17 9.43
N VAL A 38 26.30 4.45 10.39
CA VAL A 38 25.20 4.93 11.23
C VAL A 38 25.73 5.10 12.66
N ARG A 39 25.44 6.26 13.21
CA ARG A 39 25.87 6.65 14.55
C ARG A 39 24.65 6.81 15.44
N GLY A 40 24.72 6.30 16.68
CA GLY A 40 23.69 6.53 17.67
C GLY A 40 23.60 7.99 18.08
N LYS A 41 22.43 8.42 18.48
CA LYS A 41 22.21 9.79 19.01
C LYS A 41 22.44 9.79 20.51
N VAL A 42 23.24 10.76 20.94
CA VAL A 42 23.67 10.92 22.33
C VAL A 42 23.32 12.32 22.80
N GLU A 43 22.74 12.41 23.99
CA GLU A 43 22.36 13.68 24.63
C GLU A 43 23.03 13.78 25.99
N THR A 44 23.48 14.96 26.33
CA THR A 44 24.08 15.25 27.65
C THR A 44 23.05 15.88 28.55
N VAL A 45 22.78 15.26 29.69
CA VAL A 45 21.86 15.79 30.71
C VAL A 45 22.67 16.23 31.94
N LYS A 46 22.52 17.49 32.32
CA LYS A 46 23.11 18.04 33.55
C LYS A 46 22.19 17.79 34.73
N LEU A 47 22.73 17.22 35.81
CA LEU A 47 22.01 16.91 37.03
C LEU A 47 22.38 17.93 38.13
N LYS A 48 21.56 17.94 39.23
CA LYS A 48 21.87 18.75 40.42
C LYS A 48 23.23 18.35 40.99
N GLY A 49 23.98 19.33 41.46
CA GLY A 49 25.31 19.11 42.06
C GLY A 49 26.45 18.90 41.06
N GLY A 50 26.31 19.35 39.83
CA GLY A 50 27.36 19.31 38.81
C GLY A 50 27.63 17.93 38.19
N ARG A 51 26.83 16.90 38.52
CA ARG A 51 26.89 15.59 37.85
C ARG A 51 26.27 15.67 36.45
N GLN A 52 26.74 14.80 35.57
CA GLN A 52 26.27 14.71 34.19
C GLN A 52 25.87 13.29 33.87
N GLN A 53 24.95 13.14 32.94
CA GLN A 53 24.59 11.86 32.35
C GLN A 53 24.74 11.98 30.84
N LEU A 54 25.20 10.90 30.23
CA LEU A 54 25.16 10.70 28.79
C LEU A 54 24.01 9.74 28.49
N VAL A 55 23.02 10.22 27.76
CA VAL A 55 21.80 9.48 27.43
C VAL A 55 21.81 9.13 25.95
N ILE A 56 21.79 7.84 25.63
CA ILE A 56 21.70 7.35 24.27
C ILE A 56 20.23 7.10 23.98
N THR A 57 19.66 7.83 23.02
CA THR A 57 18.24 7.78 22.65
C THR A 57 17.98 7.08 21.35
N GLU A 58 19.00 6.98 20.49
CA GLU A 58 18.92 6.28 19.21
C GLU A 58 20.21 5.44 19.02
N ILE A 59 20.09 4.29 18.41
CA ILE A 59 21.22 3.36 18.17
C ILE A 59 21.23 2.90 16.71
N PRO A 60 22.42 2.49 16.18
CA PRO A 60 22.47 1.84 14.89
C PRO A 60 21.58 0.62 14.84
N TYR A 61 20.87 0.42 13.73
CA TYR A 61 19.95 -0.72 13.56
C TYR A 61 20.63 -2.09 13.74
N THR A 62 21.93 -2.16 13.47
CA THR A 62 22.76 -3.35 13.70
C THR A 62 22.90 -3.75 15.17
N MET A 63 22.49 -2.86 16.09
CA MET A 63 22.60 -3.06 17.54
C MET A 63 21.31 -3.63 18.17
N ILE A 64 20.31 -4.02 17.38
CA ILE A 64 19.02 -4.54 17.90
C ILE A 64 19.18 -5.90 18.61
N GLY A 65 18.30 -6.16 19.56
CA GLY A 65 18.17 -7.44 20.26
C GLY A 65 19.33 -7.72 21.21
N ALA A 66 19.91 -8.91 21.16
CA ALA A 66 21.01 -9.34 22.03
C ALA A 66 22.27 -8.46 21.92
N ASN A 67 22.40 -7.68 20.84
CA ASN A 67 23.55 -6.79 20.64
C ASN A 67 23.55 -5.57 21.60
N ILE A 68 22.41 -5.19 22.17
CA ILE A 68 22.35 -4.13 23.20
C ILE A 68 23.11 -4.62 24.45
N GLY A 69 22.85 -5.85 24.90
CA GLY A 69 23.57 -6.45 26.04
C GLY A 69 25.07 -6.51 25.80
N LYS A 70 25.48 -6.91 24.58
CA LYS A 70 26.90 -6.90 24.20
C LYS A 70 27.51 -5.49 24.23
N PHE A 71 26.79 -4.50 23.74
CA PHE A 71 27.23 -3.10 23.77
C PHE A 71 27.44 -2.61 25.21
N LEU A 72 26.54 -2.93 26.14
CA LEU A 72 26.70 -2.57 27.56
C LEU A 72 27.92 -3.25 28.17
N ASN A 73 28.19 -4.53 27.85
CA ASN A 73 29.38 -5.25 28.29
C ASN A 73 30.66 -4.65 27.67
N ASP A 74 30.62 -4.22 26.42
CA ASP A 74 31.76 -3.55 25.76
C ASP A 74 32.10 -2.23 26.50
N ILE A 75 31.09 -1.46 26.93
CA ILE A 75 31.31 -0.24 27.73
C ILE A 75 31.88 -0.60 29.11
N ALA A 76 31.30 -1.59 29.79
CA ALA A 76 31.81 -2.05 31.09
C ALA A 76 33.31 -2.47 31.00
N SER A 77 33.63 -3.20 29.95
CA SER A 77 35.05 -3.57 29.68
C SER A 77 35.95 -2.37 29.43
N LEU A 78 35.46 -1.29 28.81
CA LEU A 78 36.22 -0.05 28.68
C LEU A 78 36.48 0.63 30.02
N VAL A 79 35.51 0.56 30.95
CA VAL A 79 35.65 1.08 32.31
C VAL A 79 36.68 0.26 33.11
N GLU A 80 36.54 -1.07 33.09
CA GLU A 80 37.43 -2.00 33.78
C GLU A 80 38.92 -1.86 33.28
N ASN A 81 39.10 -1.70 31.97
CA ASN A 81 40.37 -1.47 31.35
C ASN A 81 40.91 -0.04 31.53
N LYS A 82 40.28 0.78 32.38
CA LYS A 82 40.64 2.19 32.66
C LYS A 82 40.71 3.11 31.44
N LYS A 83 39.97 2.77 30.38
CA LYS A 83 39.87 3.59 29.15
C LYS A 83 38.73 4.60 29.22
N ALA A 84 37.65 4.28 29.96
CA ALA A 84 36.46 5.13 30.15
C ALA A 84 36.26 5.44 31.64
N THR A 85 37.26 6.05 32.28
CA THR A 85 37.27 6.30 33.75
C THR A 85 36.23 7.31 34.20
N ASP A 86 35.64 8.06 33.29
CA ASP A 86 34.63 9.08 33.59
C ASP A 86 33.23 8.46 33.79
N ILE A 87 33.01 7.23 33.41
CA ILE A 87 31.74 6.52 33.62
C ILE A 87 31.72 5.91 35.02
N VAL A 88 30.67 6.22 35.77
CA VAL A 88 30.43 5.72 37.14
C VAL A 88 29.47 4.55 37.14
N ASP A 89 28.41 4.64 36.35
CA ASP A 89 27.37 3.60 36.24
C ASP A 89 26.79 3.54 34.84
N ILE A 90 26.23 2.37 34.48
CA ILE A 90 25.63 2.10 33.19
C ILE A 90 24.27 1.42 33.43
N SER A 91 23.19 2.04 32.95
CA SER A 91 21.86 1.49 33.08
C SER A 91 21.09 1.47 31.75
N ASN A 92 20.38 0.38 31.49
CA ASN A 92 19.45 0.30 30.38
C ASN A 92 18.03 0.58 30.88
N GLN A 93 17.49 1.72 30.51
CA GLN A 93 16.15 2.18 30.87
C GLN A 93 15.20 2.14 29.65
N SER A 94 15.59 1.42 28.59
CA SER A 94 14.76 1.28 27.39
C SER A 94 13.42 0.61 27.72
N SER A 95 12.35 1.14 27.14
CA SER A 95 10.98 0.67 27.36
C SER A 95 10.20 0.70 26.05
N LYS A 96 8.90 0.45 26.09
CA LYS A 96 7.99 0.65 24.96
C LYS A 96 7.93 2.08 24.43
N GLU A 97 8.40 3.05 25.21
CA GLU A 97 8.50 4.46 24.81
C GLU A 97 9.72 4.75 23.95
N GLY A 98 10.69 3.83 23.91
CA GLY A 98 11.87 3.96 23.08
C GLY A 98 13.15 3.49 23.78
N ILE A 99 14.26 3.70 23.07
CA ILE A 99 15.61 3.37 23.54
C ILE A 99 16.07 4.46 24.51
N ARG A 100 16.55 4.03 25.68
CA ARG A 100 17.13 4.88 26.67
C ARG A 100 18.24 4.15 27.43
N ILE A 101 19.47 4.38 27.06
CA ILE A 101 20.66 3.88 27.76
C ILE A 101 21.34 5.07 28.44
N VAL A 102 21.55 4.96 29.74
CA VAL A 102 22.05 6.05 30.57
C VAL A 102 23.43 5.66 31.12
N LEU A 103 24.40 6.54 30.92
CA LEU A 103 25.73 6.48 31.49
C LEU A 103 25.87 7.61 32.49
N ASP A 104 26.01 7.28 33.78
CA ASP A 104 26.29 8.27 34.81
C ASP A 104 27.77 8.63 34.80
N LEU A 105 28.05 9.94 34.79
CA LEU A 105 29.40 10.46 34.64
C LEU A 105 29.89 11.15 35.95
N LYS A 106 31.20 11.19 36.10
CA LYS A 106 31.86 12.03 37.11
C LYS A 106 31.59 13.52 36.86
N ARG A 107 31.80 14.36 37.88
CA ARG A 107 31.50 15.80 37.82
C ARG A 107 32.22 16.53 36.66
N ASP A 108 33.47 16.25 36.46
CA ASP A 108 34.33 16.96 35.50
C ASP A 108 34.67 16.08 34.29
N ALA A 109 33.73 15.18 33.91
CA ALA A 109 33.90 14.29 32.80
C ALA A 109 34.01 15.03 31.46
N ASP A 110 34.99 14.68 30.64
CA ASP A 110 35.10 15.18 29.28
C ASP A 110 34.14 14.41 28.37
N VAL A 111 32.93 14.94 28.28
CA VAL A 111 31.82 14.31 27.56
C VAL A 111 32.11 14.18 26.07
N GLU A 112 32.80 15.12 25.46
CA GLU A 112 33.12 15.10 24.04
C GLU A 112 34.11 13.99 23.70
N ASN A 113 35.22 13.93 24.45
CA ASN A 113 36.22 12.87 24.28
C ASN A 113 35.61 11.47 24.59
N LEU A 114 34.80 11.36 25.63
CA LEU A 114 34.10 10.11 25.98
C LEU A 114 33.17 9.67 24.83
N THR A 115 32.35 10.56 24.32
CA THR A 115 31.43 10.25 23.21
C THR A 115 32.20 9.82 21.96
N ASN A 116 33.27 10.54 21.61
CA ASN A 116 34.12 10.18 20.48
C ASN A 116 34.81 8.82 20.67
N MET A 117 35.19 8.50 21.89
CA MET A 117 35.75 7.17 22.21
C MET A 117 34.70 6.07 22.08
N LEU A 118 33.47 6.29 22.57
CA LEU A 118 32.39 5.32 22.42
C LEU A 118 32.10 5.04 20.93
N TYR A 119 32.05 6.05 20.09
CA TYR A 119 31.90 5.87 18.64
C TYR A 119 33.04 5.06 18.02
N LYS A 120 34.27 5.26 18.45
CA LYS A 120 35.44 4.57 17.90
C LYS A 120 35.64 3.15 18.43
N LYS A 121 35.21 2.85 19.65
CA LYS A 121 35.57 1.61 20.36
C LYS A 121 34.37 0.67 20.59
N THR A 122 33.14 1.15 20.31
CA THR A 122 31.94 0.35 20.46
C THR A 122 31.08 0.40 19.20
N LYS A 123 29.99 -0.35 19.19
CA LYS A 123 29.03 -0.35 18.09
C LYS A 123 28.04 0.85 18.11
N LEU A 124 28.30 1.87 18.93
CA LEU A 124 27.54 3.10 18.89
C LEU A 124 27.68 3.85 17.54
N GLU A 125 28.77 3.62 16.81
CA GLU A 125 28.88 3.83 15.37
C GLU A 125 29.16 2.49 14.72
N ASP A 126 28.33 2.11 13.76
CA ASP A 126 28.49 0.85 13.05
C ASP A 126 28.18 1.02 11.56
N THR A 127 28.64 0.05 10.77
CA THR A 127 28.43 0.02 9.33
C THR A 127 27.22 -0.83 8.99
N PHE A 128 26.25 -0.22 8.32
CA PHE A 128 25.10 -0.88 7.77
C PHE A 128 25.31 -1.18 6.28
N GLY A 129 25.28 -2.46 5.91
CA GLY A 129 25.35 -2.88 4.51
C GLY A 129 24.01 -2.68 3.81
N VAL A 130 23.98 -1.82 2.79
CA VAL A 130 22.81 -1.63 1.95
C VAL A 130 22.88 -2.62 0.79
N ASN A 131 21.79 -3.36 0.60
CA ASN A 131 21.56 -4.21 -0.57
C ASN A 131 20.08 -4.17 -0.90
N MET A 132 19.74 -3.43 -1.94
CA MET A 132 18.35 -3.22 -2.39
C MET A 132 17.93 -4.36 -3.33
N LEU A 133 18.08 -5.61 -2.83
CA LEU A 133 17.65 -6.81 -3.54
C LEU A 133 16.13 -6.96 -3.43
N ALA A 134 15.45 -7.05 -4.56
CA ALA A 134 14.02 -7.26 -4.65
C ALA A 134 13.68 -8.26 -5.75
N VAL A 135 12.47 -8.80 -5.73
CA VAL A 135 11.94 -9.61 -6.82
C VAL A 135 11.18 -8.68 -7.76
N ALA A 136 11.72 -8.44 -8.94
CA ALA A 136 11.11 -7.68 -10.01
C ALA A 136 10.80 -8.62 -11.19
N ASP A 137 9.57 -8.60 -11.69
CA ASP A 137 9.11 -9.45 -12.81
C ASP A 137 9.43 -10.95 -12.64
N GLY A 138 9.33 -11.43 -11.38
CA GLY A 138 9.59 -12.83 -11.02
C GLY A 138 11.06 -13.20 -10.89
N ARG A 139 12.00 -12.24 -10.96
CA ARG A 139 13.45 -12.46 -10.84
C ARG A 139 14.05 -11.63 -9.70
N PRO A 140 15.00 -12.20 -8.94
CA PRO A 140 15.73 -11.42 -7.95
C PRO A 140 16.73 -10.49 -8.64
N GLU A 141 16.60 -9.20 -8.40
CA GLU A 141 17.49 -8.18 -8.96
C GLU A 141 17.87 -7.15 -7.89
N THR A 142 19.10 -6.64 -7.97
CA THR A 142 19.50 -5.50 -7.17
C THR A 142 19.10 -4.22 -7.91
N LEU A 143 18.21 -3.45 -7.31
CA LEU A 143 17.59 -2.29 -7.95
C LEU A 143 18.16 -0.99 -7.36
N SER A 144 18.29 0.03 -8.22
CA SER A 144 18.45 1.40 -7.77
C SER A 144 17.18 1.95 -7.13
N LEU A 145 17.28 2.99 -6.31
CA LEU A 145 16.11 3.66 -5.75
C LEU A 145 15.09 4.09 -6.82
N LYS A 146 15.60 4.57 -7.96
CA LYS A 146 14.75 4.96 -9.10
C LYS A 146 13.96 3.78 -9.62
N GLN A 147 14.61 2.65 -9.88
CA GLN A 147 13.96 1.44 -10.39
C GLN A 147 12.91 0.89 -9.41
N VAL A 148 13.20 0.87 -8.11
CA VAL A 148 12.22 0.45 -7.09
C VAL A 148 10.95 1.29 -7.18
N ILE A 149 11.10 2.62 -7.31
CA ILE A 149 9.96 3.54 -7.41
C ILE A 149 9.23 3.35 -8.75
N GLU A 150 9.95 3.18 -9.86
CA GLU A 150 9.35 2.94 -11.18
C GLU A 150 8.52 1.66 -11.19
N HIS A 151 9.04 0.53 -10.73
CA HIS A 151 8.29 -0.72 -10.61
C HIS A 151 7.03 -0.57 -9.75
N HIS A 152 7.13 0.17 -8.64
CA HIS A 152 5.97 0.41 -7.78
C HIS A 152 4.89 1.27 -8.48
N VAL A 153 5.30 2.34 -9.16
CA VAL A 153 4.38 3.22 -9.90
C VAL A 153 3.68 2.44 -11.01
N ASP A 154 4.42 1.66 -11.80
CA ASP A 154 3.88 0.84 -12.88
C ASP A 154 2.88 -0.19 -12.35
N PHE A 155 3.20 -0.84 -11.24
CA PHE A 155 2.29 -1.77 -10.58
C PHE A 155 1.00 -1.10 -10.10
N VAL A 156 1.10 0.05 -9.44
CA VAL A 156 -0.08 0.82 -8.97
C VAL A 156 -0.93 1.26 -10.16
N PHE A 157 -0.31 1.70 -11.25
CA PHE A 157 -1.01 2.09 -12.46
C PHE A 157 -1.76 0.92 -13.09
N ASP A 158 -1.11 -0.24 -13.24
CA ASP A 158 -1.74 -1.45 -13.79
C ASP A 158 -2.93 -1.92 -12.94
N VAL A 159 -2.73 -2.06 -11.63
CA VAL A 159 -3.79 -2.50 -10.70
C VAL A 159 -4.97 -1.52 -10.72
N THR A 160 -4.68 -0.21 -10.72
CA THR A 160 -5.71 0.82 -10.76
C THR A 160 -6.49 0.77 -12.07
N THR A 161 -5.80 0.61 -13.19
CA THR A 161 -6.41 0.47 -14.52
C THR A 161 -7.34 -0.74 -14.57
N ARG A 162 -6.88 -1.90 -14.12
CA ARG A 162 -7.70 -3.12 -14.06
C ARG A 162 -8.94 -2.94 -13.16
N LYS A 163 -8.76 -2.30 -12.00
CA LYS A 163 -9.87 -1.99 -11.08
C LYS A 163 -10.95 -1.16 -11.78
N TYR A 164 -10.56 -0.02 -12.37
CA TYR A 164 -11.53 0.87 -12.98
C TYR A 164 -12.13 0.32 -14.27
N THR A 165 -11.38 -0.47 -15.05
CA THR A 165 -11.93 -1.20 -16.20
C THR A 165 -13.02 -2.17 -15.77
N THR A 166 -12.77 -2.93 -14.69
CA THR A 166 -13.78 -3.87 -14.15
C THR A 166 -15.03 -3.14 -13.64
N LEU A 167 -14.86 -2.01 -12.96
CA LEU A 167 -15.98 -1.20 -12.48
C LEU A 167 -16.77 -0.61 -13.65
N LEU A 168 -16.09 -0.06 -14.65
CA LEU A 168 -16.70 0.49 -15.86
C LEU A 168 -17.55 -0.56 -16.59
N ASN A 169 -17.00 -1.76 -16.80
CA ASN A 169 -17.74 -2.84 -17.45
C ASN A 169 -19.01 -3.22 -16.68
N LYS A 170 -18.93 -3.28 -15.34
CA LYS A 170 -20.10 -3.56 -14.50
C LYS A 170 -21.17 -2.46 -14.62
N GLU A 171 -20.78 -1.20 -14.63
CA GLU A 171 -21.73 -0.11 -14.76
C GLU A 171 -22.31 -0.02 -16.18
N GLN A 172 -21.53 -0.34 -17.21
CA GLN A 172 -22.01 -0.45 -18.58
C GLN A 172 -23.05 -1.58 -18.73
N GLU A 173 -22.82 -2.74 -18.11
CA GLU A 173 -23.80 -3.84 -18.10
C GLU A 173 -25.11 -3.45 -17.39
N LYS A 174 -25.03 -2.75 -16.25
CA LYS A 174 -26.21 -2.24 -15.57
C LYS A 174 -26.96 -1.24 -16.43
N LYS A 175 -26.23 -0.31 -17.05
CA LYS A 175 -26.81 0.68 -17.95
C LYS A 175 -27.54 0.01 -19.12
N GLU A 176 -26.91 -0.96 -19.78
CA GLU A 176 -27.50 -1.75 -20.87
C GLU A 176 -28.85 -2.39 -20.44
N ILE A 177 -28.85 -3.01 -19.26
CA ILE A 177 -30.07 -3.64 -18.71
C ILE A 177 -31.15 -2.58 -18.42
N GLN A 178 -30.80 -1.47 -17.78
CA GLN A 178 -31.76 -0.41 -17.47
C GLN A 178 -32.35 0.23 -18.73
N GLU A 179 -31.54 0.53 -19.73
CA GLU A 179 -32.02 1.03 -21.02
C GLU A 179 -32.97 0.04 -21.70
N GLY A 180 -32.70 -1.27 -21.58
CA GLY A 180 -33.60 -2.32 -22.07
C GLY A 180 -34.94 -2.35 -21.33
N LEU A 181 -34.93 -2.20 -19.98
CA LEU A 181 -36.13 -2.18 -19.18
C LEU A 181 -36.96 -0.94 -19.48
N ILE A 182 -36.35 0.24 -19.66
CA ILE A 182 -37.06 1.48 -20.06
C ILE A 182 -37.73 1.27 -21.41
N LYS A 183 -37.02 0.79 -22.43
CA LYS A 183 -37.60 0.47 -23.75
C LYS A 183 -38.72 -0.58 -23.66
N ALA A 184 -38.59 -1.55 -22.76
CA ALA A 184 -39.61 -2.57 -22.55
C ALA A 184 -40.91 -1.97 -21.95
N CYS A 185 -40.81 -0.95 -21.06
CA CYS A 185 -41.93 -0.26 -20.53
C CYS A 185 -42.76 0.46 -21.62
N ASP A 186 -42.11 1.05 -22.61
CA ASP A 186 -42.76 1.73 -23.73
C ASP A 186 -43.60 0.76 -24.60
N VAL A 187 -43.20 -0.51 -24.66
CA VAL A 187 -43.84 -1.54 -25.48
C VAL A 187 -44.43 -2.70 -24.63
N ILE A 188 -44.74 -2.43 -23.38
CA ILE A 188 -45.11 -3.47 -22.40
C ILE A 188 -46.35 -4.27 -22.81
N ASP A 189 -47.32 -3.67 -23.40
CA ASP A 189 -48.53 -4.35 -23.86
C ASP A 189 -48.19 -5.39 -24.96
N LEU A 190 -47.28 -5.05 -25.86
CA LEU A 190 -46.78 -5.97 -26.87
C LEU A 190 -45.98 -7.11 -26.24
N ILE A 191 -45.16 -6.82 -25.24
CA ILE A 191 -44.39 -7.86 -24.53
C ILE A 191 -45.32 -8.81 -23.79
N ILE A 192 -46.40 -8.31 -23.15
CA ILE A 192 -47.42 -9.14 -22.51
C ILE A 192 -48.17 -10.00 -23.54
N GLU A 193 -48.44 -9.46 -24.73
CA GLU A 193 -49.08 -10.22 -25.80
C GLU A 193 -48.17 -11.35 -26.30
N ILE A 194 -46.86 -11.09 -26.50
CA ILE A 194 -45.82 -12.10 -26.84
C ILE A 194 -45.78 -13.19 -25.76
N LEU A 195 -45.70 -12.80 -24.47
CA LEU A 195 -45.64 -13.76 -23.36
C LEU A 195 -46.84 -14.70 -23.34
N ARG A 196 -48.06 -14.14 -23.52
CA ARG A 196 -49.31 -14.90 -23.52
C ARG A 196 -49.47 -15.76 -24.76
N GLY A 197 -48.94 -15.35 -25.91
CA GLY A 197 -49.00 -16.06 -27.19
C GLY A 197 -47.95 -17.14 -27.37
N SER A 198 -46.89 -17.13 -26.57
CA SER A 198 -45.74 -18.05 -26.67
C SER A 198 -45.98 -19.32 -25.85
N LYS A 199 -45.31 -20.40 -26.24
CA LYS A 199 -45.37 -21.72 -25.58
C LYS A 199 -44.32 -21.89 -24.47
N ASN A 200 -43.17 -21.26 -24.60
CA ASN A 200 -42.08 -21.36 -23.65
C ASN A 200 -41.21 -20.09 -23.62
N ARG A 201 -40.34 -19.98 -22.59
CA ARG A 201 -39.44 -18.85 -22.36
C ARG A 201 -38.46 -18.59 -23.52
N GLU A 202 -38.00 -19.65 -24.16
CA GLU A 202 -37.01 -19.56 -25.25
C GLU A 202 -37.59 -18.91 -26.50
N GLN A 203 -38.87 -19.21 -26.81
CA GLN A 203 -39.61 -18.60 -27.92
C GLN A 203 -39.80 -17.10 -27.69
N VAL A 204 -40.14 -16.68 -26.44
CA VAL A 204 -40.20 -15.28 -26.08
C VAL A 204 -38.84 -14.60 -26.24
N LYS A 205 -37.77 -15.21 -25.74
CA LYS A 205 -36.42 -14.65 -25.83
C LYS A 205 -36.00 -14.45 -27.31
N LYS A 206 -36.23 -15.42 -28.18
CA LYS A 206 -35.96 -15.29 -29.63
C LYS A 206 -36.77 -14.16 -30.28
N CYS A 207 -38.02 -14.00 -29.86
CA CYS A 207 -38.84 -12.91 -30.37
C CYS A 207 -38.32 -11.54 -29.93
N LEU A 208 -37.92 -11.39 -28.66
CA LEU A 208 -37.36 -10.14 -28.13
C LEU A 208 -36.01 -9.77 -28.73
N VAL A 209 -35.14 -10.76 -28.98
CA VAL A 209 -33.78 -10.52 -29.47
C VAL A 209 -33.75 -10.45 -31.01
N ASP A 210 -34.35 -11.41 -31.69
CA ASP A 210 -34.20 -11.60 -33.12
C ASP A 210 -35.47 -11.23 -33.93
N GLY A 211 -36.54 -10.85 -33.23
CA GLY A 211 -37.82 -10.53 -33.90
C GLY A 211 -38.55 -11.74 -34.48
N VAL A 212 -38.20 -12.95 -34.04
CA VAL A 212 -38.79 -14.21 -34.57
C VAL A 212 -40.21 -14.39 -33.97
N THR A 213 -41.20 -14.36 -34.85
CA THR A 213 -42.63 -14.40 -34.44
C THR A 213 -43.28 -15.78 -34.71
N GLU A 214 -42.52 -16.75 -35.28
CA GLU A 214 -43.03 -18.06 -35.64
C GLU A 214 -43.56 -18.83 -34.43
N GLY A 215 -44.84 -19.29 -34.57
CA GLY A 215 -45.50 -20.07 -33.52
C GLY A 215 -46.04 -19.27 -32.36
N ILE A 216 -45.92 -17.94 -32.35
CA ILE A 216 -46.50 -17.04 -31.37
C ILE A 216 -47.91 -16.59 -31.83
N ARG A 217 -48.91 -16.64 -30.92
CA ARG A 217 -50.27 -16.18 -31.22
C ARG A 217 -50.40 -14.70 -30.90
N PHE A 218 -50.57 -13.88 -31.94
CA PHE A 218 -50.84 -12.45 -31.81
C PHE A 218 -52.35 -12.11 -31.95
N LYS A 219 -52.80 -11.02 -31.34
CA LYS A 219 -54.16 -10.52 -31.49
C LYS A 219 -54.41 -9.97 -32.90
N GLY A 220 -53.37 -9.45 -33.53
CA GLY A 220 -53.47 -8.87 -34.88
C GLY A 220 -52.14 -8.81 -35.61
N LYS A 221 -52.23 -8.65 -36.95
CA LYS A 221 -51.05 -8.53 -37.84
C LYS A 221 -50.18 -7.28 -37.52
N SER A 222 -50.75 -6.25 -36.90
CA SER A 222 -50.03 -5.05 -36.48
C SER A 222 -49.07 -5.36 -35.34
N SER A 223 -49.52 -6.13 -34.34
CA SER A 223 -48.70 -6.56 -33.20
C SER A 223 -47.57 -7.47 -33.66
N GLU A 224 -47.85 -8.40 -34.58
CA GLU A 224 -46.84 -9.27 -35.17
C GLU A 224 -45.74 -8.49 -35.88
N LYS A 225 -46.13 -7.50 -36.72
CA LYS A 225 -45.16 -6.63 -37.41
C LYS A 225 -44.37 -5.74 -36.43
N ALA A 226 -44.95 -5.33 -35.33
CA ALA A 226 -44.29 -4.58 -34.27
C ALA A 226 -43.25 -5.47 -33.52
N ALA A 227 -43.62 -6.71 -33.23
CA ALA A 227 -42.77 -7.70 -32.59
C ALA A 227 -41.53 -8.05 -33.42
N GLN A 228 -41.68 -8.12 -34.75
CA GLN A 228 -40.53 -8.34 -35.67
C GLN A 228 -39.48 -7.22 -35.67
N LYS A 229 -39.82 -6.05 -35.13
CA LYS A 229 -38.91 -4.88 -35.01
C LYS A 229 -38.24 -4.80 -33.64
N LEU A 230 -38.53 -5.71 -32.74
CA LEU A 230 -37.85 -5.76 -31.44
C LEU A 230 -36.46 -6.31 -31.59
N HIS A 231 -35.48 -5.58 -31.04
CA HIS A 231 -34.08 -5.94 -31.03
C HIS A 231 -33.47 -5.59 -29.68
N PHE A 232 -33.83 -6.39 -28.66
CA PHE A 232 -33.19 -6.31 -27.34
C PHE A 232 -31.91 -7.16 -27.33
N SER A 233 -30.94 -6.80 -26.51
CA SER A 233 -29.81 -7.71 -26.28
C SER A 233 -30.25 -8.94 -25.48
N GLU A 234 -29.46 -9.99 -25.49
CA GLU A 234 -29.75 -11.19 -24.70
C GLU A 234 -29.88 -10.89 -23.20
N LYS A 235 -29.02 -9.98 -22.67
CA LYS A 235 -29.06 -9.52 -21.29
C LYS A 235 -30.33 -8.74 -20.98
N GLN A 236 -30.72 -7.87 -21.88
CA GLN A 236 -31.97 -7.10 -21.78
C GLN A 236 -33.20 -8.02 -21.81
N ALA A 237 -33.26 -8.95 -22.75
CA ALA A 237 -34.34 -9.92 -22.85
C ALA A 237 -34.46 -10.80 -21.59
N ALA A 238 -33.34 -11.25 -21.04
CA ALA A 238 -33.33 -11.98 -19.77
C ALA A 238 -33.88 -11.14 -18.62
N ALA A 239 -33.44 -9.88 -18.49
CA ALA A 239 -33.91 -8.97 -17.47
C ALA A 239 -35.40 -8.64 -17.59
N ILE A 240 -35.92 -8.48 -18.83
CA ILE A 240 -37.33 -8.28 -19.10
C ILE A 240 -38.18 -9.49 -18.65
N LEU A 241 -37.71 -10.71 -18.96
CA LEU A 241 -38.36 -11.94 -18.55
C LEU A 241 -38.39 -12.18 -17.04
N ASP A 242 -37.41 -11.64 -16.33
CA ASP A 242 -37.31 -11.75 -14.87
C ASP A 242 -37.89 -10.51 -14.15
N MET A 243 -38.45 -9.55 -14.89
CA MET A 243 -39.01 -8.33 -14.34
C MET A 243 -40.26 -8.62 -13.50
N ARG A 244 -40.28 -8.07 -12.29
CA ARG A 244 -41.46 -8.18 -11.39
C ARG A 244 -42.56 -7.22 -11.80
N LEU A 245 -43.82 -7.68 -11.72
CA LEU A 245 -44.99 -6.91 -12.15
C LEU A 245 -45.14 -5.55 -11.45
N TYR A 246 -44.71 -5.41 -10.19
CA TYR A 246 -44.83 -4.13 -9.48
C TYR A 246 -43.95 -3.02 -10.10
N LYS A 247 -42.89 -3.36 -10.82
CA LYS A 247 -42.06 -2.39 -11.55
C LYS A 247 -42.78 -1.70 -12.72
N LEU A 248 -43.96 -2.17 -13.05
CA LEU A 248 -44.84 -1.53 -14.07
C LEU A 248 -45.71 -0.40 -13.48
N ILE A 249 -45.60 -0.13 -12.17
CA ILE A 249 -46.28 1.01 -11.54
C ILE A 249 -45.55 2.29 -11.99
N GLY A 250 -46.31 3.34 -12.38
CA GLY A 250 -45.76 4.56 -12.97
C GLY A 250 -44.58 5.20 -12.19
N LEU A 251 -44.64 5.20 -10.86
CA LEU A 251 -43.54 5.72 -10.01
C LEU A 251 -42.25 4.89 -10.09
N GLU A 252 -42.36 3.58 -10.32
CA GLU A 252 -41.17 2.70 -10.46
C GLU A 252 -40.56 2.82 -11.87
N ILE A 253 -41.37 3.17 -12.88
CA ILE A 253 -40.88 3.43 -14.25
C ILE A 253 -40.04 4.72 -14.28
N GLU A 254 -40.48 5.77 -13.55
CA GLU A 254 -39.73 7.03 -13.44
C GLU A 254 -38.42 6.87 -12.65
N ALA A 255 -38.27 5.82 -11.83
CA ALA A 255 -37.10 5.54 -11.03
C ALA A 255 -36.07 4.64 -11.73
N LEU A 256 -36.41 4.08 -12.90
CA LEU A 256 -35.50 3.27 -13.74
C LEU A 256 -34.59 4.14 -14.59
#